data_3093e8fe32b859ffb33346dafc0305fe
#
_entry.id   3093e8fe32b859ffb33346dafc0305fe
#
_cell.length_a   1.000
_cell.length_b   1.000
_cell.length_c   1.000
_cell.angle_alpha   90.00
_cell.angle_beta   90.00
_cell.angle_gamma   90.00
#
_symmetry.space_group_name_H-M   'P 1'
#
loop_
_entity.id
_entity.type
_entity.pdbx_description
1 polymer ?
#
loop_
_entity_poly.entity_id
_entity_poly.type
_entity_poly.pdbx_seq_one_letter_code
_entity_poly.pdbx_strand_id
1 'polypeptide(L)'
;MHYVLAVRVHNHPGVLLRLVNLLYRRDVDLRSMTADLAPDSPTGHVSLGVDVEEAQAAQVCKYLERLEDVICVEALQQDKNLCRELAILKVPKQAATAQWLQRGQ
;
A
#
# COMPACT_ATOMS: atom_id res chain seq x y z
N MET A 1 -3.43 -11.83 11.27
CA MET A 1 -3.15 -12.12 9.88
C MET A 1 -2.40 -10.99 9.23
N HIS A 2 -1.53 -11.33 8.32
CA HIS A 2 -0.72 -10.31 7.68
C HIS A 2 -1.30 -9.93 6.33
N TYR A 3 -1.53 -8.65 6.14
CA TYR A 3 -2.03 -8.12 4.89
C TYR A 3 -1.08 -7.08 4.35
N VAL A 4 -1.01 -6.99 3.03
CA VAL A 4 -0.35 -5.88 2.37
C VAL A 4 -1.43 -5.03 1.71
N LEU A 5 -1.46 -3.78 2.08
CA LEU A 5 -2.41 -2.83 1.50
C LEU A 5 -1.68 -2.04 0.44
N ALA A 6 -2.06 -2.26 -0.81
CA ALA A 6 -1.48 -1.52 -1.92
C ALA A 6 -2.34 -0.30 -2.16
N VAL A 7 -1.77 0.86 -1.95
CA VAL A 7 -2.50 2.13 -2.02
C VAL A 7 -1.96 2.97 -3.14
N ARG A 8 -2.84 3.42 -3.99
CA ARG A 8 -2.48 4.38 -5.02
C ARG A 8 -2.92 5.75 -4.56
N VAL A 9 -2.03 6.71 -4.61
CA VAL A 9 -2.30 8.02 -4.03
C VAL A 9 -1.97 9.13 -5.02
N HIS A 10 -2.58 10.28 -4.79
CA HIS A 10 -2.11 11.51 -5.42
C HIS A 10 -0.85 11.93 -4.71
N ASN A 11 0.13 12.36 -5.49
CA ASN A 11 1.44 12.67 -4.94
C ASN A 11 1.44 14.08 -4.36
N HIS A 12 0.79 14.24 -3.23
CA HIS A 12 0.70 15.51 -2.54
C HIS A 12 1.67 15.52 -1.36
N PRO A 13 2.19 16.70 -0.99
CA PRO A 13 3.01 16.77 0.21
C PRO A 13 2.25 16.25 1.42
N GLY A 14 2.93 15.45 2.21
CA GLY A 14 2.34 14.96 3.44
C GLY A 14 1.42 13.76 3.29
N VAL A 15 1.31 13.18 2.10
CA VAL A 15 0.40 12.06 1.90
C VAL A 15 0.80 10.87 2.77
N LEU A 16 2.09 10.60 2.90
CA LEU A 16 2.54 9.47 3.71
C LEU A 16 2.17 9.67 5.16
N LEU A 17 2.33 10.89 5.65
CA LEU A 17 1.99 11.17 7.03
C LEU A 17 0.50 10.97 7.29
N ARG A 18 -0.33 11.34 6.34
CA ARG A 18 -1.77 11.13 6.49
C ARG A 18 -2.13 9.66 6.55
N LEU A 19 -1.47 8.85 5.72
CA LEU A 19 -1.71 7.41 5.76
C LEU A 19 -1.30 6.83 7.11
N VAL A 20 -0.11 7.18 7.57
CA VAL A 20 0.39 6.66 8.83
C VAL A 20 -0.49 7.12 9.99
N ASN A 21 -0.90 8.38 9.98
CA ASN A 21 -1.76 8.90 11.04
C ASN A 21 -3.09 8.18 11.09
N LEU A 22 -3.67 7.89 9.93
CA LEU A 22 -4.93 7.16 9.91
C LEU A 22 -4.77 5.80 10.55
N LEU A 23 -3.72 5.08 10.20
CA LEU A 23 -3.48 3.76 10.75
C LEU A 23 -3.25 3.82 12.24
N TYR A 24 -2.50 4.83 12.67
CA TYR A 24 -2.21 5.00 14.09
C TYR A 24 -3.49 5.24 14.88
N ARG A 25 -4.37 6.08 14.36
CA ARG A 25 -5.62 6.38 15.06
C ARG A 25 -6.55 5.19 15.16
N ARG A 26 -6.43 4.26 14.23
CA ARG A 26 -7.28 3.08 14.21
C ARG A 26 -6.63 1.88 14.87
N ASP A 27 -5.52 2.09 15.55
CA ASP A 27 -4.81 1.01 16.24
C ASP A 27 -4.41 -0.10 15.29
N VAL A 28 -3.99 0.25 14.10
CA VAL A 28 -3.53 -0.73 13.14
C VAL A 28 -2.06 -1.02 13.37
N ASP A 29 -1.72 -2.28 13.45
CA ASP A 29 -0.34 -2.70 13.67
C ASP A 29 0.42 -2.66 12.35
N LEU A 30 1.07 -1.53 12.10
CA LEU A 30 1.82 -1.33 10.86
C LEU A 30 3.20 -1.95 11.00
N ARG A 31 3.49 -2.91 10.14
CA ARG A 31 4.74 -3.66 10.21
C ARG A 31 5.77 -3.20 9.20
N SER A 32 5.32 -2.71 8.06
CA SER A 32 6.24 -2.25 7.04
C SER A 32 5.55 -1.24 6.16
N MET A 33 6.36 -0.43 5.51
CA MET A 33 5.84 0.56 4.57
C MET A 33 6.89 0.81 3.51
N THR A 34 6.46 0.76 2.26
CA THR A 34 7.31 1.20 1.16
C THR A 34 6.52 2.19 0.34
N ALA A 35 7.22 3.13 -0.24
CA ALA A 35 6.56 4.18 -1.01
C ALA A 35 7.36 4.50 -2.25
N ASP A 36 6.65 4.72 -3.33
CA ASP A 36 7.24 5.12 -4.59
C ASP A 36 6.54 6.41 -5.02
N LEU A 37 7.12 7.53 -4.66
CA LEU A 37 6.55 8.85 -4.89
C LEU A 37 7.55 9.69 -5.66
N ALA A 38 7.59 9.49 -6.97
CA ALA A 38 8.53 10.23 -7.81
C ALA A 38 8.15 11.70 -7.82
N PRO A 39 9.13 12.60 -7.69
CA PRO A 39 8.83 14.04 -7.56
C PRO A 39 8.11 14.64 -8.75
N ASP A 40 8.30 14.05 -9.92
CA ASP A 40 7.68 14.59 -11.13
C ASP A 40 6.43 13.85 -11.55
N SER A 41 5.93 12.95 -10.70
CA SER A 41 4.74 12.17 -11.02
C SER A 41 3.55 12.70 -10.22
N PRO A 42 2.37 12.80 -10.85
CA PRO A 42 1.18 13.24 -10.13
C PRO A 42 0.61 12.18 -9.19
N THR A 43 1.02 10.95 -9.34
CA THR A 43 0.53 9.86 -8.49
C THR A 43 1.68 9.05 -7.97
N GLY A 44 1.40 8.22 -6.97
CA GLY A 44 2.40 7.33 -6.42
C GLY A 44 1.78 6.08 -5.85
N HIS A 45 2.62 5.19 -5.40
CA HIS A 45 2.20 3.92 -4.83
C HIS A 45 2.79 3.76 -3.45
N VAL A 46 1.98 3.28 -2.52
CA VAL A 46 2.42 3.01 -1.16
C VAL A 46 1.96 1.60 -0.80
N SER A 47 2.87 0.81 -0.25
CA SER A 47 2.54 -0.51 0.24
C SER A 47 2.65 -0.51 1.76
N LEU A 48 1.59 -0.95 2.41
CA LEU A 48 1.54 -0.96 3.87
C LEU A 48 1.34 -2.39 4.33
N GLY A 49 2.33 -2.92 5.04
CA GLY A 49 2.22 -4.24 5.64
C GLY A 49 1.62 -4.11 7.02
N VAL A 50 0.47 -4.71 7.23
CA VAL A 50 -0.24 -4.59 8.50
C VAL A 50 -0.61 -5.96 9.02
N ASP A 51 -0.71 -6.07 10.34
CA ASP A 51 -1.09 -7.32 11.00
C ASP A 51 -2.43 -7.08 11.68
N VAL A 52 -3.50 -7.53 11.05
CA VAL A 52 -4.87 -7.29 11.52
C VAL A 52 -5.74 -8.49 11.21
N GLU A 53 -6.92 -8.52 11.82
CA GLU A 53 -7.92 -9.51 11.48
C GLU A 53 -8.59 -9.14 10.16
N GLU A 54 -9.19 -10.14 9.54
CA GLU A 54 -9.82 -9.94 8.24
C GLU A 54 -10.86 -8.82 8.26
N ALA A 55 -11.70 -8.81 9.28
CA ALA A 55 -12.72 -7.77 9.38
C ALA A 55 -12.11 -6.39 9.53
N GLN A 56 -11.03 -6.31 10.28
CA GLN A 56 -10.35 -5.04 10.47
C GLN A 56 -9.68 -4.60 9.18
N ALA A 57 -9.14 -5.53 8.42
CA ALA A 57 -8.51 -5.18 7.15
C ALA A 57 -9.51 -4.52 6.21
N ALA A 58 -10.72 -5.06 6.15
CA ALA A 58 -11.76 -4.47 5.31
C ALA A 58 -12.11 -3.06 5.76
N GLN A 59 -12.20 -2.87 7.07
CA GLN A 59 -12.51 -1.54 7.61
C GLN A 59 -11.41 -0.54 7.31
N VAL A 60 -10.16 -0.97 7.46
CA VAL A 60 -9.04 -0.09 7.21
C VAL A 60 -9.03 0.35 5.74
N CYS A 61 -9.32 -0.57 4.84
CA CYS A 61 -9.39 -0.21 3.43
C CYS A 61 -10.45 0.86 3.19
N LYS A 62 -11.60 0.74 3.84
CA LYS A 62 -12.64 1.74 3.69
C LYS A 62 -12.22 3.09 4.23
N TYR A 63 -11.54 3.10 5.37
CA TYR A 63 -11.07 4.37 5.91
C TYR A 63 -10.02 5.01 5.01
N LEU A 64 -9.12 4.20 4.45
CA LEU A 64 -8.13 4.73 3.54
C LEU A 64 -8.77 5.31 2.29
N GLU A 65 -9.78 4.63 1.77
CA GLU A 65 -10.45 5.11 0.56
C GLU A 65 -11.16 6.44 0.76
N ARG A 66 -11.47 6.79 1.99
CA ARG A 66 -12.11 8.08 2.28
C ARG A 66 -11.15 9.24 2.27
N LEU A 67 -9.86 8.97 2.31
CA LEU A 67 -8.89 10.05 2.26
C LEU A 67 -8.87 10.63 0.86
N GLU A 68 -8.83 11.94 0.80
CA GLU A 68 -8.86 12.65 -0.46
C GLU A 68 -7.69 12.29 -1.36
N ASP A 69 -6.56 12.04 -0.74
CA ASP A 69 -5.33 11.74 -1.49
C ASP A 69 -5.27 10.31 -2.00
N VAL A 70 -6.19 9.46 -1.57
CA VAL A 70 -6.15 8.05 -1.94
C VAL A 70 -7.02 7.82 -3.17
N ILE A 71 -6.44 7.21 -4.19
CA ILE A 71 -7.15 6.89 -5.42
C ILE A 71 -7.81 5.54 -5.31
N CYS A 72 -7.06 4.54 -4.86
CA CYS A 72 -7.63 3.21 -4.66
C CYS A 72 -6.78 2.43 -3.68
N VAL A 73 -7.38 1.39 -3.10
CA VAL A 73 -6.73 0.52 -2.14
C VAL A 73 -7.03 -0.91 -2.50
N GLU A 74 -6.02 -1.75 -2.45
CA GLU A 74 -6.20 -3.17 -2.66
C GLU A 74 -5.54 -3.91 -1.51
N ALA A 75 -6.27 -4.85 -0.91
CA ALA A 75 -5.73 -5.63 0.20
C ALA A 75 -5.39 -7.02 -0.24
N LEU A 76 -4.20 -7.48 0.11
CA LEU A 76 -3.74 -8.81 -0.23
C LEU A 76 -3.35 -9.52 1.04
N GLN A 77 -3.99 -10.63 1.31
CA GLN A 77 -3.61 -11.45 2.45
C GLN A 77 -2.34 -12.20 2.12
N GLN A 78 -1.36 -12.13 2.99
CA GLN A 78 -0.10 -12.80 2.77
C GLN A 78 -0.04 -14.09 3.54
N ASP A 79 0.29 -15.14 2.83
CA ASP A 79 0.56 -16.45 3.36
C ASP A 79 2.05 -16.68 3.23
N LYS A 80 2.63 -17.37 4.18
CA LYS A 80 4.06 -17.61 4.17
C LYS A 80 4.55 -18.21 2.88
N ASN A 81 3.78 -19.10 2.31
CA ASN A 81 4.21 -19.79 1.11
C ASN A 81 3.91 -19.04 -0.15
N LEU A 82 2.97 -18.11 -0.11
CA LEU A 82 2.52 -17.42 -1.30
C LEU A 82 2.90 -15.97 -1.34
N CYS A 83 3.22 -15.40 -0.20
CA CYS A 83 3.36 -13.96 -0.13
C CYS A 83 4.43 -13.41 -1.07
N ARG A 84 5.53 -14.13 -1.20
CA ARG A 84 6.59 -13.64 -2.08
C ARG A 84 6.15 -13.63 -3.52
N GLU A 85 5.50 -14.69 -3.94
CA GLU A 85 5.03 -14.79 -5.31
C GLU A 85 3.97 -13.75 -5.60
N LEU A 86 3.06 -13.58 -4.68
CA LEU A 86 2.02 -12.59 -4.86
C LEU A 86 2.60 -11.19 -4.95
N ALA A 87 3.55 -10.90 -4.11
CA ALA A 87 4.17 -9.60 -4.13
C ALA A 87 4.87 -9.35 -5.45
N ILE A 88 5.57 -10.34 -5.94
CA ILE A 88 6.28 -10.21 -7.20
C ILE A 88 5.30 -10.02 -8.35
N LEU A 89 4.22 -10.79 -8.34
CA LEU A 89 3.25 -10.69 -9.41
C LEU A 89 2.54 -9.36 -9.42
N LYS A 90 2.17 -8.89 -8.25
CA LYS A 90 1.42 -7.64 -8.18
C LYS A 90 2.24 -6.44 -8.58
N VAL A 91 3.45 -6.38 -8.12
CA VAL A 91 4.29 -5.25 -8.44
C VAL A 91 4.57 -5.16 -9.93
N PRO A 92 5.04 -6.22 -10.57
CA PRO A 92 5.28 -6.13 -12.02
C PRO A 92 4.02 -5.91 -12.83
N LYS A 93 2.89 -6.30 -12.29
CA LYS A 93 1.66 -6.15 -12.99
C LYS A 93 1.30 -4.72 -13.30
N GLN A 94 1.71 -3.85 -12.47
CA GLN A 94 1.59 -2.46 -12.75
C GLN A 94 2.48 -2.19 -13.92
N ALA A 95 1.93 -1.80 -14.98
CA ALA A 95 2.62 -1.67 -16.21
C ALA A 95 3.97 -1.05 -16.04
N ALA A 96 4.00 0.05 -15.47
CA ALA A 96 5.26 0.70 -15.32
C ALA A 96 6.14 0.01 -14.32
N THR A 97 5.54 -0.80 -13.49
CA THR A 97 6.28 -1.40 -12.42
C THR A 97 7.24 -2.45 -12.89
N ALA A 98 6.84 -3.22 -13.85
CA ALA A 98 7.74 -4.24 -14.35
C ALA A 98 9.03 -3.63 -14.84
N GLN A 99 8.94 -2.48 -15.41
CA GLN A 99 10.09 -1.80 -15.93
C GLN A 99 10.94 -1.19 -14.85
N TRP A 100 10.33 -0.59 -13.88
CA TRP A 100 11.15 0.02 -12.87
C TRP A 100 11.82 -1.02 -11.98
N LEU A 101 11.27 -2.19 -11.90
CA LEU A 101 11.97 -3.26 -11.20
C LEU A 101 13.28 -3.55 -11.90
N GLN A 102 13.27 -3.55 -13.21
CA GLN A 102 14.49 -3.77 -13.95
C GLN A 102 15.42 -2.60 -13.87
N ARG A 103 14.88 -1.40 -13.95
CA ARG A 103 15.68 -0.20 -13.87
C ARG A 103 16.25 0.02 -12.50
N GLY A 104 15.46 -0.29 -11.54
CA GLY A 104 15.83 0.00 -10.17
C GLY A 104 16.92 -0.86 -9.65
N GLN A 105 17.29 -1.80 -10.43
CA GLN A 105 18.39 -2.61 -9.97
C GLN A 105 19.65 -1.87 -10.02
#